data_3eb7900a950362ce901d8c4fd0df64e4
#
_entry.id   3eb7900a950362ce901d8c4fd0df64e4
#
_cell.length_a   1.000
_cell.length_b   1.000
_cell.length_c   1.000
_cell.angle_alpha   90.00
_cell.angle_beta   90.00
_cell.angle_gamma   90.00
#
_symmetry.space_group_name_H-M   'P 1'
#
loop_
_entity.id
_entity.type
_entity.pdbx_description
1 polymer ?
#
loop_
_entity_poly.entity_id
_entity_poly.type
_entity_poly.pdbx_seq_one_letter_code
_entity_poly.pdbx_strand_id
1 'polypeptide(L)'
;MNRLRWAQQILGIGILTVLCILPLSCKQFFSTSLAPWAARDPASLIPSVSASNVNELIAQSANDPDLALEVLKGIQSAASAASGQDLITLQVASVSAASNASGLGTAILQNAGNIVDSLSGSNSTAVIDLVSNAVSGLTQLTPSGTALTAILPSPSDATAYNAFVSQAAPEDLAMAAVTILAAQAQTSGNVTTYINSFPASPTVGTPEYLAAQLAGSAKTKYAAEGGTGPLADILVALNLTT
;
A
#
# COMPACT_ATOMS: atom_id res chain seq x y z
N MET A 1 -36.53 -49.50 -26.23
CA MET A 1 -36.47 -48.05 -26.04
C MET A 1 -35.69 -47.57 -24.77
N ASN A 2 -35.19 -48.47 -23.92
CA ASN A 2 -34.56 -48.06 -22.66
C ASN A 2 -33.02 -47.85 -22.69
N ARG A 3 -32.35 -48.35 -23.70
CA ARG A 3 -30.85 -48.26 -23.79
C ARG A 3 -30.36 -46.84 -24.16
N LEU A 4 -31.16 -46.09 -24.92
CA LEU A 4 -30.78 -44.74 -25.36
C LEU A 4 -30.86 -43.71 -24.22
N ARG A 5 -31.84 -43.86 -23.31
CA ARG A 5 -31.98 -43.01 -22.14
C ARG A 5 -30.85 -43.20 -21.09
N TRP A 6 -30.37 -44.42 -20.96
CA TRP A 6 -29.27 -44.73 -20.04
C TRP A 6 -27.96 -44.11 -20.51
N ALA A 7 -27.67 -44.17 -21.82
CA ALA A 7 -26.48 -43.54 -22.38
C ALA A 7 -26.47 -42.01 -22.24
N GLN A 8 -27.64 -41.36 -22.36
CA GLN A 8 -27.78 -39.89 -22.15
C GLN A 8 -27.62 -39.48 -20.69
N GLN A 9 -28.05 -40.31 -19.74
CA GLN A 9 -27.87 -40.03 -18.31
C GLN A 9 -26.44 -40.17 -17.87
N ILE A 10 -25.71 -41.19 -18.36
CA ILE A 10 -24.29 -41.40 -18.04
C ILE A 10 -23.44 -40.27 -18.66
N LEU A 11 -23.76 -39.83 -19.88
CA LEU A 11 -23.06 -38.72 -20.54
C LEU A 11 -23.28 -37.39 -19.81
N GLY A 12 -24.52 -37.14 -19.34
CA GLY A 12 -24.87 -35.93 -18.60
C GLY A 12 -24.18 -35.82 -17.22
N ILE A 13 -24.07 -36.96 -16.50
CA ILE A 13 -23.41 -37.02 -15.21
C ILE A 13 -21.87 -36.87 -15.39
N GLY A 14 -21.30 -37.48 -16.44
CA GLY A 14 -19.87 -37.34 -16.74
C GLY A 14 -19.47 -35.90 -17.06
N ILE A 15 -20.25 -35.17 -17.84
CA ILE A 15 -20.00 -33.78 -18.18
C ILE A 15 -20.16 -32.87 -16.96
N LEU A 16 -21.16 -33.12 -16.11
CA LEU A 16 -21.39 -32.33 -14.90
C LEU A 16 -20.24 -32.51 -13.89
N THR A 17 -19.70 -33.72 -13.77
CA THR A 17 -18.58 -34.02 -12.85
C THR A 17 -17.28 -33.34 -13.30
N VAL A 18 -17.02 -33.31 -14.62
CA VAL A 18 -15.84 -32.62 -15.19
C VAL A 18 -15.96 -31.10 -15.01
N LEU A 19 -17.17 -30.55 -15.17
CA LEU A 19 -17.41 -29.10 -15.04
C LEU A 19 -17.25 -28.60 -13.59
N CYS A 20 -17.55 -29.44 -12.58
CA CYS A 20 -17.40 -29.08 -11.16
C CYS A 20 -15.94 -29.15 -10.66
N ILE A 21 -15.04 -29.85 -11.36
CA ILE A 21 -13.64 -29.99 -10.96
C ILE A 21 -12.77 -28.82 -11.51
N LEU A 22 -13.18 -28.16 -12.59
CA LEU A 22 -12.40 -27.11 -13.25
C LEU A 22 -12.17 -25.83 -12.42
N PRO A 23 -13.09 -25.29 -11.61
CA PRO A 23 -12.84 -24.05 -10.88
C PRO A 23 -11.98 -24.21 -9.61
N LEU A 24 -11.85 -25.43 -9.06
CA LEU A 24 -11.03 -25.69 -7.86
C LEU A 24 -9.55 -25.95 -8.16
N SER A 25 -9.23 -26.24 -9.42
CA SER A 25 -7.89 -26.71 -9.82
C SER A 25 -6.89 -25.58 -10.07
N CYS A 26 -7.35 -24.37 -10.49
CA CYS A 26 -6.39 -23.35 -10.91
C CYS A 26 -5.64 -22.67 -9.76
N LYS A 27 -6.28 -22.40 -8.63
CA LYS A 27 -5.61 -21.73 -7.51
C LYS A 27 -4.72 -22.68 -6.69
N GLN A 28 -5.15 -23.93 -6.50
CA GLN A 28 -4.37 -24.93 -5.76
C GLN A 28 -3.27 -25.58 -6.61
N PHE A 29 -3.44 -25.66 -7.94
CA PHE A 29 -2.40 -26.21 -8.81
C PHE A 29 -1.16 -25.32 -8.88
N PHE A 30 -1.33 -24.01 -8.73
CA PHE A 30 -0.21 -23.07 -8.68
C PHE A 30 0.34 -22.83 -7.25
N SER A 31 -0.44 -23.10 -6.20
CA SER A 31 -0.01 -22.94 -4.82
C SER A 31 0.66 -24.20 -4.23
N THR A 32 0.36 -25.39 -4.77
CA THR A 32 1.05 -26.65 -4.49
C THR A 32 1.80 -27.12 -5.74
N SER A 33 2.77 -26.37 -6.19
CA SER A 33 3.68 -26.77 -7.24
C SER A 33 4.37 -28.05 -6.82
N LEU A 34 4.12 -29.15 -7.58
CA LEU A 34 4.87 -30.42 -7.46
C LEU A 34 6.35 -30.23 -7.85
N ALA A 35 6.73 -29.02 -8.24
CA ALA A 35 8.06 -28.60 -8.58
C ALA A 35 8.44 -27.33 -7.82
N PRO A 36 8.74 -27.38 -6.49
CA PRO A 36 9.15 -26.22 -5.71
C PRO A 36 10.37 -25.50 -6.31
N TRP A 37 11.18 -26.24 -7.09
CA TRP A 37 12.32 -25.70 -7.83
C TRP A 37 11.91 -24.84 -9.05
N ALA A 38 10.67 -24.95 -9.52
CA ALA A 38 10.13 -24.11 -10.60
C ALA A 38 9.43 -22.85 -10.07
N ALA A 39 9.22 -22.73 -8.76
CA ALA A 39 8.79 -21.50 -8.12
C ALA A 39 9.93 -20.50 -8.24
N ARG A 40 9.82 -19.56 -9.18
CA ARG A 40 10.79 -18.46 -9.30
C ARG A 40 10.61 -17.53 -8.12
N ASP A 41 11.72 -17.21 -7.48
CA ASP A 41 11.75 -16.12 -6.49
C ASP A 41 11.27 -14.83 -7.18
N PRO A 42 10.21 -14.16 -6.67
CA PRO A 42 9.76 -12.88 -7.22
C PRO A 42 10.89 -11.87 -7.41
N ALA A 43 11.87 -11.84 -6.51
CA ALA A 43 13.05 -11.00 -6.62
C ALA A 43 13.87 -11.28 -7.90
N SER A 44 13.88 -12.53 -8.39
CA SER A 44 14.61 -12.90 -9.61
C SER A 44 13.92 -12.47 -10.91
N LEU A 45 12.66 -12.03 -10.82
CA LEU A 45 11.86 -11.57 -11.97
C LEU A 45 11.98 -10.07 -12.19
N ILE A 46 12.51 -9.33 -11.22
CA ILE A 46 12.62 -7.86 -11.28
C ILE A 46 13.99 -7.49 -11.85
N PRO A 47 14.05 -6.77 -12.97
CA PRO A 47 15.30 -6.18 -13.44
C PRO A 47 15.81 -5.14 -12.45
N SER A 48 17.09 -4.76 -12.56
CA SER A 48 17.66 -3.70 -11.73
C SER A 48 16.81 -2.43 -11.79
N VAL A 49 16.38 -1.95 -10.63
CA VAL A 49 15.57 -0.73 -10.53
C VAL A 49 16.44 0.50 -10.75
N SER A 50 15.92 1.46 -11.50
CA SER A 50 16.54 2.74 -11.78
C SER A 50 15.48 3.82 -11.95
N ALA A 51 15.85 5.10 -11.90
CA ALA A 51 14.93 6.20 -12.15
C ALA A 51 14.25 6.13 -13.54
N SER A 52 14.89 5.49 -14.52
CA SER A 52 14.35 5.38 -15.89
C SER A 52 13.30 4.29 -16.08
N ASN A 53 13.30 3.23 -15.26
CA ASN A 53 12.37 2.09 -15.41
C ASN A 53 11.41 1.90 -14.22
N VAL A 54 11.55 2.66 -13.15
CA VAL A 54 10.81 2.45 -11.90
C VAL A 54 9.30 2.52 -12.09
N ASN A 55 8.80 3.45 -12.89
CA ASN A 55 7.37 3.60 -13.12
C ASN A 55 6.76 2.39 -13.85
N GLU A 56 7.50 1.81 -14.80
CA GLU A 56 7.08 0.59 -15.49
C GLU A 56 7.01 -0.60 -14.53
N LEU A 57 8.01 -0.77 -13.67
CA LEU A 57 8.04 -1.83 -12.68
C LEU A 57 6.92 -1.70 -11.66
N ILE A 58 6.59 -0.48 -11.21
CA ILE A 58 5.45 -0.21 -10.33
C ILE A 58 4.14 -0.60 -11.02
N ALA A 59 3.96 -0.23 -12.29
CA ALA A 59 2.76 -0.59 -13.03
C ALA A 59 2.62 -2.11 -13.22
N GLN A 60 3.73 -2.82 -13.48
CA GLN A 60 3.73 -4.28 -13.62
C GLN A 60 3.43 -5.01 -12.31
N SER A 61 3.78 -4.43 -11.16
CA SER A 61 3.58 -5.02 -9.84
C SER A 61 2.29 -4.58 -9.13
N ALA A 62 1.49 -3.70 -9.72
CA ALA A 62 0.36 -3.04 -9.05
C ALA A 62 -0.71 -4.00 -8.48
N ASN A 63 -0.85 -5.20 -9.06
CA ASN A 63 -1.84 -6.21 -8.64
C ASN A 63 -1.22 -7.38 -7.85
N ASP A 64 0.05 -7.31 -7.52
CA ASP A 64 0.79 -8.34 -6.79
C ASP A 64 1.58 -7.69 -5.65
N PRO A 65 1.06 -7.73 -4.40
CA PRO A 65 1.71 -7.10 -3.25
C PRO A 65 3.12 -7.63 -2.96
N ASP A 66 3.37 -8.92 -3.20
CA ASP A 66 4.69 -9.51 -2.98
C ASP A 66 5.70 -8.99 -4.01
N LEU A 67 5.30 -8.93 -5.29
CA LEU A 67 6.12 -8.35 -6.34
C LEU A 67 6.33 -6.85 -6.11
N ALA A 68 5.31 -6.11 -5.70
CA ALA A 68 5.40 -4.69 -5.39
C ALA A 68 6.36 -4.41 -4.22
N LEU A 69 6.39 -5.31 -3.21
CA LEU A 69 7.36 -5.21 -2.12
C LEU A 69 8.80 -5.42 -2.61
N GLU A 70 9.02 -6.36 -3.52
CA GLU A 70 10.35 -6.56 -4.10
C GLU A 70 10.77 -5.37 -4.98
N VAL A 71 9.85 -4.76 -5.74
CA VAL A 71 10.10 -3.50 -6.45
C VAL A 71 10.48 -2.39 -5.46
N LEU A 72 9.78 -2.26 -4.35
CA LEU A 72 10.07 -1.27 -3.31
C LEU A 72 11.47 -1.46 -2.70
N LYS A 73 11.88 -2.70 -2.42
CA LYS A 73 13.24 -3.04 -1.98
C LYS A 73 14.29 -2.69 -3.05
N GLY A 74 13.97 -2.95 -4.31
CA GLY A 74 14.79 -2.54 -5.45
C GLY A 74 14.95 -1.01 -5.52
N ILE A 75 13.88 -0.25 -5.29
CA ILE A 75 13.92 1.22 -5.19
C ILE A 75 14.82 1.64 -4.03
N GLN A 76 14.69 1.01 -2.86
CA GLN A 76 15.54 1.32 -1.70
C GLN A 76 17.02 1.13 -2.02
N SER A 77 17.38 0.03 -2.67
CA SER A 77 18.75 -0.24 -3.10
C SER A 77 19.24 0.80 -4.12
N ALA A 78 18.42 1.14 -5.12
CA ALA A 78 18.75 2.14 -6.14
C ALA A 78 18.89 3.55 -5.53
N ALA A 79 17.99 3.94 -4.64
CA ALA A 79 18.01 5.24 -3.98
C ALA A 79 19.27 5.46 -3.12
N SER A 80 19.79 4.38 -2.51
CA SER A 80 21.03 4.47 -1.72
C SER A 80 22.27 4.83 -2.55
N ALA A 81 22.24 4.59 -3.85
CA ALA A 81 23.34 4.89 -4.79
C ALA A 81 23.03 6.11 -5.69
N ALA A 82 21.78 6.57 -5.71
CA ALA A 82 21.35 7.68 -6.56
C ALA A 82 21.62 9.05 -5.89
N SER A 83 21.64 10.09 -6.72
CA SER A 83 21.75 11.48 -6.25
C SER A 83 20.96 12.42 -7.19
N GLY A 84 20.75 13.66 -6.74
CA GLY A 84 20.08 14.68 -7.54
C GLY A 84 18.68 14.25 -7.99
N GLN A 85 18.36 14.48 -9.26
CA GLN A 85 17.01 14.22 -9.80
C GLN A 85 16.63 12.73 -9.79
N ASP A 86 17.57 11.82 -10.02
CA ASP A 86 17.31 10.38 -10.00
C ASP A 86 16.87 9.92 -8.61
N LEU A 87 17.52 10.42 -7.56
CA LEU A 87 17.12 10.14 -6.18
C LEU A 87 15.68 10.62 -5.91
N ILE A 88 15.35 11.86 -6.30
CA ILE A 88 14.01 12.41 -6.08
C ILE A 88 12.96 11.59 -6.86
N THR A 89 13.25 11.20 -8.09
CA THR A 89 12.35 10.34 -8.89
C THR A 89 12.10 9.01 -8.18
N LEU A 90 13.14 8.38 -7.64
CA LEU A 90 13.00 7.12 -6.89
C LEU A 90 12.22 7.31 -5.59
N GLN A 91 12.44 8.43 -4.88
CA GLN A 91 11.70 8.76 -3.66
C GLN A 91 10.20 8.96 -3.92
N VAL A 92 9.82 9.70 -4.97
CA VAL A 92 8.42 9.87 -5.37
C VAL A 92 7.81 8.52 -5.77
N ALA A 93 8.50 7.76 -6.61
CA ALA A 93 8.07 6.44 -7.06
C ALA A 93 7.87 5.44 -5.89
N SER A 94 8.69 5.55 -4.82
CA SER A 94 8.60 4.66 -3.66
C SER A 94 7.26 4.75 -2.93
N VAL A 95 6.58 5.89 -2.99
CA VAL A 95 5.25 6.05 -2.36
C VAL A 95 4.21 5.18 -3.04
N SER A 96 4.15 5.22 -4.37
CA SER A 96 3.25 4.36 -5.15
C SER A 96 3.59 2.88 -4.99
N ALA A 97 4.89 2.52 -5.00
CA ALA A 97 5.34 1.15 -4.76
C ALA A 97 4.94 0.65 -3.35
N ALA A 98 5.10 1.48 -2.31
CA ALA A 98 4.70 1.14 -0.95
C ALA A 98 3.18 1.02 -0.80
N SER A 99 2.40 1.87 -1.48
CA SER A 99 0.95 1.77 -1.51
C SER A 99 0.48 0.45 -2.15
N ASN A 100 1.08 0.05 -3.27
CA ASN A 100 0.77 -1.21 -3.95
C ASN A 100 1.18 -2.41 -3.08
N ALA A 101 2.40 -2.40 -2.53
CA ALA A 101 2.91 -3.48 -1.70
C ALA A 101 2.09 -3.66 -0.41
N SER A 102 1.76 -2.58 0.26
CA SER A 102 0.96 -2.63 1.49
C SER A 102 -0.49 -3.03 1.27
N GLY A 103 -1.03 -2.82 0.06
CA GLY A 103 -2.47 -2.95 -0.23
C GLY A 103 -3.33 -1.86 0.41
N LEU A 104 -2.70 -0.86 1.06
CA LEU A 104 -3.40 0.16 1.83
C LEU A 104 -4.30 1.04 0.95
N GLY A 105 -3.84 1.41 -0.26
CA GLY A 105 -4.65 2.18 -1.20
C GLY A 105 -5.95 1.46 -1.56
N THR A 106 -5.89 0.17 -1.84
CA THR A 106 -7.07 -0.66 -2.11
C THR A 106 -7.99 -0.75 -0.87
N ALA A 107 -7.42 -0.94 0.32
CA ALA A 107 -8.19 -1.01 1.55
C ALA A 107 -8.92 0.30 1.86
N ILE A 108 -8.29 1.45 1.64
CA ILE A 108 -8.91 2.78 1.79
C ILE A 108 -10.05 2.96 0.79
N LEU A 109 -9.82 2.63 -0.49
CA LEU A 109 -10.85 2.77 -1.53
C LEU A 109 -12.07 1.88 -1.26
N GLN A 110 -11.86 0.64 -0.82
CA GLN A 110 -12.95 -0.28 -0.47
C GLN A 110 -13.79 0.20 0.72
N ASN A 111 -13.19 0.96 1.62
CA ASN A 111 -13.84 1.48 2.82
C ASN A 111 -14.19 2.98 2.73
N ALA A 112 -13.93 3.64 1.60
CA ALA A 112 -14.07 5.09 1.46
C ALA A 112 -15.46 5.61 1.85
N GLY A 113 -16.53 4.94 1.42
CA GLY A 113 -17.90 5.29 1.78
C GLY A 113 -18.13 5.26 3.30
N ASN A 114 -17.72 4.16 3.94
CA ASN A 114 -17.88 4.00 5.39
C ASN A 114 -17.03 5.00 6.18
N ILE A 115 -15.84 5.34 5.68
CA ILE A 115 -14.97 6.37 6.29
C ILE A 115 -15.64 7.74 6.21
N VAL A 116 -16.15 8.13 5.05
CA VAL A 116 -16.83 9.42 4.85
C VAL A 116 -18.09 9.52 5.71
N ASP A 117 -18.91 8.47 5.75
CA ASP A 117 -20.12 8.43 6.57
C ASP A 117 -19.81 8.54 8.08
N SER A 118 -18.75 7.86 8.54
CA SER A 118 -18.30 7.90 9.93
C SER A 118 -17.72 9.27 10.33
N LEU A 119 -16.98 9.90 9.42
CA LEU A 119 -16.46 11.28 9.61
C LEU A 119 -17.60 12.30 9.66
N SER A 120 -18.59 12.18 8.78
CA SER A 120 -19.77 13.04 8.75
C SER A 120 -20.64 12.90 10.01
N GLY A 121 -20.68 11.70 10.60
CA GLY A 121 -21.40 11.39 11.83
C GLY A 121 -20.65 11.79 13.11
N SER A 122 -19.46 12.38 13.02
CA SER A 122 -18.59 12.71 14.18
C SER A 122 -18.31 11.49 15.08
N ASN A 123 -18.31 10.29 14.54
CA ASN A 123 -18.09 9.04 15.28
C ASN A 123 -16.63 8.59 15.13
N SER A 124 -15.74 9.19 15.92
CA SER A 124 -14.31 8.88 15.90
C SER A 124 -13.99 7.42 16.21
N THR A 125 -14.78 6.77 17.08
CA THR A 125 -14.59 5.36 17.42
C THR A 125 -14.84 4.45 16.20
N ALA A 126 -15.90 4.70 15.43
CA ALA A 126 -16.19 3.91 14.24
C ALA A 126 -15.10 4.07 13.16
N VAL A 127 -14.51 5.26 13.02
CA VAL A 127 -13.35 5.47 12.12
C VAL A 127 -12.14 4.66 12.60
N ILE A 128 -11.83 4.69 13.89
CA ILE A 128 -10.72 3.94 14.47
C ILE A 128 -10.90 2.43 14.26
N ASP A 129 -12.11 1.91 14.47
CA ASP A 129 -12.42 0.48 14.27
C ASP A 129 -12.29 0.08 12.80
N LEU A 130 -12.76 0.92 11.86
CA LEU A 130 -12.61 0.68 10.42
C LEU A 130 -11.13 0.64 10.01
N VAL A 131 -10.34 1.61 10.48
CA VAL A 131 -8.90 1.67 10.21
C VAL A 131 -8.19 0.46 10.83
N SER A 132 -8.51 0.12 12.09
CA SER A 132 -7.94 -1.03 12.77
C SER A 132 -8.19 -2.34 12.02
N ASN A 133 -9.42 -2.56 11.57
CA ASN A 133 -9.79 -3.74 10.79
C ASN A 133 -9.10 -3.77 9.42
N ALA A 134 -9.03 -2.65 8.73
CA ALA A 134 -8.36 -2.54 7.43
C ALA A 134 -6.85 -2.84 7.55
N VAL A 135 -6.18 -2.26 8.55
CA VAL A 135 -4.74 -2.36 8.77
C VAL A 135 -4.33 -3.76 9.23
N SER A 136 -5.12 -4.41 10.10
CA SER A 136 -4.77 -5.72 10.68
C SER A 136 -4.66 -6.85 9.65
N GLY A 137 -5.36 -6.75 8.53
CA GLY A 137 -5.34 -7.73 7.44
C GLY A 137 -4.20 -7.58 6.43
N LEU A 138 -3.42 -6.50 6.51
CA LEU A 138 -2.40 -6.15 5.52
C LEU A 138 -1.02 -6.71 5.92
N THR A 139 -0.67 -7.90 5.40
CA THR A 139 0.56 -8.61 5.77
C THR A 139 1.85 -7.89 5.35
N GLN A 140 1.81 -7.13 4.26
CA GLN A 140 2.97 -6.41 3.71
C GLN A 140 3.06 -4.95 4.17
N LEU A 141 2.18 -4.49 5.05
CA LEU A 141 2.13 -3.09 5.48
C LEU A 141 3.36 -2.67 6.28
N THR A 142 3.74 -3.45 7.31
CA THR A 142 4.93 -3.15 8.15
C THR A 142 6.22 -3.12 7.32
N PRO A 143 6.54 -4.14 6.49
CA PRO A 143 7.74 -4.07 5.66
C PRO A 143 7.70 -2.93 4.64
N SER A 144 6.53 -2.60 4.08
CA SER A 144 6.38 -1.48 3.14
C SER A 144 6.61 -0.13 3.81
N GLY A 145 6.04 0.10 4.99
CA GLY A 145 6.23 1.34 5.75
C GLY A 145 7.67 1.50 6.22
N THR A 146 8.33 0.41 6.62
CA THR A 146 9.75 0.42 7.02
C THR A 146 10.65 0.79 5.83
N ALA A 147 10.45 0.16 4.67
CA ALA A 147 11.21 0.47 3.46
C ALA A 147 10.97 1.91 3.00
N LEU A 148 9.72 2.36 3.01
CA LEU A 148 9.36 3.73 2.65
C LEU A 148 10.05 4.76 3.56
N THR A 149 10.02 4.55 4.88
CA THR A 149 10.71 5.43 5.85
C THR A 149 12.21 5.50 5.59
N ALA A 150 12.84 4.40 5.14
CA ALA A 150 14.27 4.37 4.84
C ALA A 150 14.63 5.06 3.50
N ILE A 151 13.67 5.19 2.57
CA ILE A 151 13.88 5.81 1.25
C ILE A 151 13.64 7.33 1.31
N LEU A 152 12.61 7.75 2.06
CA LEU A 152 12.20 9.15 2.08
C LEU A 152 13.22 10.03 2.81
N PRO A 153 13.42 11.28 2.36
CA PRO A 153 14.35 12.19 2.99
C PRO A 153 13.87 12.59 4.39
N SER A 154 14.82 12.68 5.32
CA SER A 154 14.53 13.18 6.66
C SER A 154 14.12 14.66 6.60
N PRO A 155 13.04 15.07 7.30
CA PRO A 155 12.70 16.50 7.43
C PRO A 155 13.78 17.34 8.09
N SER A 156 14.75 16.72 8.78
CA SER A 156 15.92 17.41 9.34
C SER A 156 16.91 17.86 8.26
N ASP A 157 16.91 17.21 7.09
CA ASP A 157 17.57 17.73 5.90
C ASP A 157 16.56 18.52 5.06
N ALA A 158 16.40 19.80 5.42
CA ALA A 158 15.41 20.67 4.77
C ALA A 158 15.62 20.79 3.25
N THR A 159 16.85 20.68 2.75
CA THR A 159 17.13 20.80 1.32
C THR A 159 16.61 19.57 0.58
N ALA A 160 16.95 18.37 1.01
CA ALA A 160 16.50 17.13 0.40
C ALA A 160 14.98 16.96 0.57
N TYR A 161 14.45 17.26 1.75
CA TYR A 161 13.03 17.15 2.04
C TYR A 161 12.19 18.08 1.16
N ASN A 162 12.55 19.36 1.05
CA ASN A 162 11.84 20.33 0.22
C ASN A 162 11.93 19.98 -1.29
N ALA A 163 13.07 19.45 -1.74
CA ALA A 163 13.22 18.99 -3.12
C ALA A 163 12.24 17.82 -3.44
N PHE A 164 12.13 16.84 -2.55
CA PHE A 164 11.16 15.75 -2.66
C PHE A 164 9.71 16.29 -2.61
N VAL A 165 9.36 17.08 -1.59
CA VAL A 165 8.01 17.64 -1.42
C VAL A 165 7.59 18.47 -2.64
N SER A 166 8.51 19.23 -3.24
CA SER A 166 8.17 20.06 -4.42
C SER A 166 7.71 19.22 -5.62
N GLN A 167 8.22 17.99 -5.78
CA GLN A 167 7.92 17.11 -6.91
C GLN A 167 6.82 16.09 -6.61
N ALA A 168 6.64 15.68 -5.35
CA ALA A 168 5.58 14.76 -4.97
C ALA A 168 4.20 15.43 -5.08
N ALA A 169 3.21 14.71 -5.58
CA ALA A 169 1.82 15.15 -5.55
C ALA A 169 1.31 15.19 -4.09
N PRO A 170 0.33 16.06 -3.77
CA PRO A 170 -0.23 16.10 -2.42
C PRO A 170 -0.82 14.75 -1.98
N GLU A 171 -1.42 14.00 -2.90
CA GLU A 171 -1.93 12.65 -2.67
C GLU A 171 -0.81 11.68 -2.27
N ASP A 172 0.34 11.75 -2.94
CA ASP A 172 1.50 10.91 -2.63
C ASP A 172 2.03 11.21 -1.23
N LEU A 173 2.16 12.49 -0.87
CA LEU A 173 2.58 12.90 0.47
C LEU A 173 1.64 12.40 1.55
N ALA A 174 0.33 12.53 1.32
CA ALA A 174 -0.69 12.04 2.23
C ALA A 174 -0.65 10.51 2.34
N MET A 175 -0.55 9.80 1.22
CA MET A 175 -0.48 8.34 1.20
C MET A 175 0.79 7.83 1.90
N ALA A 176 1.94 8.50 1.71
CA ALA A 176 3.17 8.19 2.41
C ALA A 176 3.00 8.34 3.93
N ALA A 177 2.40 9.45 4.39
CA ALA A 177 2.13 9.68 5.81
C ALA A 177 1.25 8.57 6.39
N VAL A 178 0.14 8.24 5.73
CA VAL A 178 -0.79 7.20 6.18
C VAL A 178 -0.12 5.82 6.19
N THR A 179 0.66 5.48 5.16
CA THR A 179 1.38 4.19 5.09
C THR A 179 2.37 4.04 6.26
N ILE A 180 3.15 5.09 6.57
CA ILE A 180 4.09 5.08 7.68
C ILE A 180 3.36 4.91 9.01
N LEU A 181 2.31 5.70 9.27
CA LEU A 181 1.54 5.63 10.51
C LEU A 181 0.83 4.29 10.68
N ALA A 182 0.23 3.76 9.62
CA ALA A 182 -0.43 2.47 9.63
C ALA A 182 0.56 1.32 9.92
N ALA A 183 1.77 1.38 9.36
CA ALA A 183 2.84 0.42 9.64
C ALA A 183 3.30 0.48 11.11
N GLN A 184 3.45 1.69 11.67
CA GLN A 184 3.78 1.86 13.09
C GLN A 184 2.65 1.36 13.99
N ALA A 185 1.40 1.67 13.67
CA ALA A 185 0.23 1.18 14.38
C ALA A 185 0.16 -0.37 14.38
N GLN A 186 0.41 -1.00 13.24
CA GLN A 186 0.47 -2.46 13.14
C GLN A 186 1.62 -3.04 13.99
N THR A 187 2.79 -2.41 13.96
CA THR A 187 3.96 -2.82 14.75
C THR A 187 3.71 -2.69 16.25
N SER A 188 2.90 -1.73 16.69
CA SER A 188 2.54 -1.55 18.10
C SER A 188 1.66 -2.70 18.67
N GLY A 189 1.08 -3.51 17.80
CA GLY A 189 0.20 -4.62 18.14
C GLY A 189 -1.23 -4.21 18.53
N ASN A 190 -1.50 -2.91 18.70
CA ASN A 190 -2.84 -2.39 18.99
C ASN A 190 -3.05 -1.03 18.33
N VAL A 191 -3.67 -1.05 17.18
CA VAL A 191 -3.93 0.14 16.34
C VAL A 191 -4.73 1.20 17.11
N THR A 192 -5.77 0.80 17.82
CA THR A 192 -6.62 1.72 18.61
C THR A 192 -5.81 2.44 19.68
N THR A 193 -5.01 1.69 20.45
CA THR A 193 -4.14 2.28 21.48
C THR A 193 -3.12 3.23 20.86
N TYR A 194 -2.50 2.84 19.74
CA TYR A 194 -1.53 3.67 19.05
C TYR A 194 -2.15 5.01 18.60
N ILE A 195 -3.32 4.98 17.95
CA ILE A 195 -4.02 6.20 17.50
C ILE A 195 -4.34 7.11 18.69
N ASN A 196 -4.87 6.54 19.79
CA ASN A 196 -5.25 7.30 20.98
C ASN A 196 -4.04 7.88 21.75
N SER A 197 -2.86 7.27 21.59
CA SER A 197 -1.61 7.71 22.25
C SER A 197 -0.69 8.50 21.32
N PHE A 198 -1.16 8.83 20.10
CA PHE A 198 -0.35 9.58 19.15
C PHE A 198 0.07 10.94 19.72
N PRO A 199 1.37 11.26 19.76
CA PRO A 199 1.84 12.48 20.41
C PRO A 199 1.43 13.73 19.61
N ALA A 200 0.95 14.74 20.30
CA ALA A 200 0.63 16.04 19.68
C ALA A 200 1.86 16.70 19.01
N SER A 201 3.06 16.37 19.49
CA SER A 201 4.33 16.81 18.90
C SER A 201 5.28 15.60 18.80
N PRO A 202 5.33 14.94 17.65
CA PRO A 202 6.23 13.81 17.45
C PRO A 202 7.71 14.21 17.56
N THR A 203 8.52 13.31 18.10
CA THR A 203 9.96 13.55 18.30
C THR A 203 10.70 13.56 16.95
N VAL A 204 11.55 14.55 16.75
CA VAL A 204 12.40 14.66 15.55
C VAL A 204 13.20 13.38 15.34
N GLY A 205 13.19 12.89 14.10
CA GLY A 205 13.90 11.65 13.70
C GLY A 205 13.09 10.37 13.85
N THR A 206 11.85 10.44 14.37
CA THR A 206 10.96 9.27 14.41
C THR A 206 10.11 9.14 13.13
N PRO A 207 9.60 7.94 12.81
CA PRO A 207 8.65 7.76 11.71
C PRO A 207 7.39 8.62 11.85
N GLU A 208 6.90 8.82 13.07
CA GLU A 208 5.76 9.68 13.38
C GLU A 208 6.04 11.16 13.03
N TYR A 209 7.25 11.63 13.29
CA TYR A 209 7.66 12.97 12.90
C TYR A 209 7.70 13.12 11.37
N LEU A 210 8.30 12.17 10.67
CA LEU A 210 8.30 12.17 9.21
C LEU A 210 6.86 12.18 8.66
N ALA A 211 6.00 11.31 9.17
CA ALA A 211 4.60 11.24 8.74
C ALA A 211 3.83 12.56 9.01
N ALA A 212 4.04 13.17 10.17
CA ALA A 212 3.41 14.47 10.48
C ALA A 212 3.87 15.58 9.52
N GLN A 213 5.17 15.63 9.18
CA GLN A 213 5.70 16.60 8.22
C GLN A 213 5.16 16.37 6.80
N LEU A 214 5.04 15.10 6.36
CA LEU A 214 4.45 14.73 5.08
C LEU A 214 2.97 15.16 5.02
N ALA A 215 2.19 14.88 6.06
CA ALA A 215 0.79 15.26 6.14
C ALA A 215 0.61 16.79 6.12
N GLY A 216 1.45 17.53 6.86
CA GLY A 216 1.47 18.99 6.84
C GLY A 216 1.80 19.55 5.45
N SER A 217 2.78 18.96 4.76
CA SER A 217 3.16 19.34 3.40
C SER A 217 2.04 19.02 2.39
N ALA A 218 1.39 17.87 2.51
CA ALA A 218 0.22 17.50 1.71
C ALA A 218 -0.91 18.54 1.86
N LYS A 219 -1.26 18.87 3.12
CA LYS A 219 -2.29 19.87 3.44
C LYS A 219 -1.96 21.23 2.84
N THR A 220 -0.71 21.67 2.93
CA THR A 220 -0.26 22.96 2.37
C THR A 220 -0.40 22.97 0.84
N LYS A 221 0.00 21.90 0.16
CA LYS A 221 -0.15 21.78 -1.30
C LYS A 221 -1.61 21.72 -1.73
N TYR A 222 -2.44 20.94 -1.06
CA TYR A 222 -3.89 20.90 -1.32
C TYR A 222 -4.52 22.29 -1.19
N ALA A 223 -4.19 23.02 -0.15
CA ALA A 223 -4.70 24.38 0.04
C ALA A 223 -4.25 25.33 -1.08
N ALA A 224 -3.01 25.20 -1.56
CA ALA A 224 -2.47 26.01 -2.65
C ALA A 224 -3.12 25.68 -4.02
N GLU A 225 -3.49 24.41 -4.24
CA GLU A 225 -4.14 23.95 -5.47
C GLU A 225 -5.67 24.14 -5.46
N GLY A 226 -6.23 24.68 -4.37
CA GLY A 226 -7.68 24.86 -4.20
C GLY A 226 -8.44 23.52 -4.11
N GLY A 227 -7.73 22.44 -3.77
CA GLY A 227 -8.25 21.10 -3.75
C GLY A 227 -9.17 20.84 -2.57
N THR A 228 -10.33 20.29 -2.87
CA THR A 228 -11.26 19.66 -1.93
C THR A 228 -11.34 18.18 -2.30
N GLY A 229 -11.22 17.27 -1.35
CA GLY A 229 -11.36 15.84 -1.65
C GLY A 229 -11.27 14.98 -0.40
N PRO A 230 -11.69 13.71 -0.50
CA PRO A 230 -11.76 12.79 0.64
C PRO A 230 -10.44 12.65 1.41
N LEU A 231 -9.30 12.78 0.72
CA LEU A 231 -7.99 12.70 1.34
C LEU A 231 -7.65 13.94 2.16
N ALA A 232 -8.06 15.14 1.69
CA ALA A 232 -7.94 16.38 2.44
C ALA A 232 -8.77 16.32 3.74
N ASP A 233 -9.98 15.79 3.65
CA ASP A 233 -10.88 15.61 4.78
C ASP A 233 -10.31 14.60 5.80
N ILE A 234 -9.69 13.52 5.33
CA ILE A 234 -8.99 12.53 6.19
C ILE A 234 -7.81 13.20 6.90
N LEU A 235 -6.98 13.96 6.20
CA LEU A 235 -5.83 14.66 6.78
C LEU A 235 -6.25 15.70 7.83
N VAL A 236 -7.36 16.41 7.59
CA VAL A 236 -7.96 17.33 8.57
C VAL A 236 -8.50 16.57 9.78
N ALA A 237 -9.20 15.45 9.56
CA ALA A 237 -9.79 14.64 10.61
C ALA A 237 -8.74 13.96 11.51
N LEU A 238 -7.58 13.58 10.95
CA LEU A 238 -6.46 13.04 11.72
C LEU A 238 -5.76 14.09 12.60
N ASN A 239 -6.16 15.36 12.50
CA ASN A 239 -5.66 16.47 13.31
C ASN A 239 -4.12 16.49 13.44
N LEU A 240 -3.42 16.08 12.39
CA LEU A 240 -1.96 16.13 12.29
C LEU A 240 -1.55 17.60 12.08
N THR A 241 -1.76 18.41 13.10
CA THR A 241 -1.31 19.80 13.12
C THR A 241 0.15 19.82 13.57
N THR A 242 1.03 20.22 12.70
CA THR A 242 2.38 20.66 13.05
C THR A 242 2.34 22.03 13.67
#